data_3e3c758b47614a85120bfcd114a48572
#
_entry.id   3e3c758b47614a85120bfcd114a48572
#
_cell.length_a   1.000
_cell.length_b   1.000
_cell.length_c   1.000
_cell.angle_alpha   90.00
_cell.angle_beta   90.00
_cell.angle_gamma   90.00
#
_symmetry.space_group_name_H-M   'P 1'
#
loop_
_entity.id
_entity.type
_entity.pdbx_description
1 polymer ?
#
loop_
_entity_poly.entity_id
_entity_poly.type
_entity_poly.pdbx_seq_one_letter_code
_entity_poly.pdbx_strand_id
1 'polypeptide(L)'
;MGPMAKSAQFPLHVWLPDAMEGPTPISALIHAATMVAAGVFLVARLDPLYAQVPIVQTVIAVVGTITCFLGASIALTQMDLKKGLAYSTVSQLGYMMLAMGCGAPVAGIFHLVTHAFFKAMLFLGSGSVIHAMEEVVGHEPVLAQDMRLMGGLRKKMPVTSITFFLSLIHISEPTRPS
;
A
#
# COMPACT_ATOMS: atom_id res chain seq x y z
N MET A 1 14.02 12.85 -7.20
CA MET A 1 12.72 12.93 -7.93
C MET A 1 12.22 11.58 -8.43
N GLY A 2 13.00 10.76 -9.17
CA GLY A 2 12.54 9.46 -9.69
C GLY A 2 11.95 8.50 -8.66
N PRO A 3 12.69 8.17 -7.58
CA PRO A 3 12.16 7.33 -6.50
C PRO A 3 10.89 7.88 -5.84
N MET A 4 10.85 9.20 -5.66
CA MET A 4 9.74 9.93 -5.06
C MET A 4 8.46 9.80 -5.92
N ALA A 5 8.56 9.91 -7.24
CA ALA A 5 7.44 9.75 -8.15
C ALA A 5 6.97 8.31 -8.23
N LYS A 6 7.88 7.32 -8.38
CA LYS A 6 7.54 5.90 -8.48
C LYS A 6 6.91 5.34 -7.21
N SER A 7 7.41 5.73 -6.04
CA SER A 7 6.86 5.30 -4.74
C SER A 7 5.79 6.25 -4.19
N ALA A 8 5.19 7.07 -5.05
CA ALA A 8 4.05 7.94 -4.70
C ALA A 8 4.28 8.74 -3.41
N GLN A 9 5.47 9.35 -3.27
CA GLN A 9 5.77 10.21 -2.13
C GLN A 9 5.22 11.62 -2.36
N PHE A 10 4.81 12.27 -1.25
CA PHE A 10 4.37 13.67 -1.31
C PHE A 10 5.42 14.58 -1.95
N PRO A 11 5.04 15.51 -2.86
CA PRO A 11 3.70 15.78 -3.39
C PRO A 11 3.30 14.94 -4.62
N LEU A 12 4.11 13.98 -5.07
CA LEU A 12 3.94 13.22 -6.32
C LEU A 12 3.11 11.93 -6.14
N HIS A 13 2.14 11.92 -5.22
CA HIS A 13 1.36 10.72 -4.87
C HIS A 13 0.00 10.60 -5.57
N VAL A 14 -0.48 11.66 -6.21
CA VAL A 14 -1.87 11.80 -6.69
C VAL A 14 -2.24 10.75 -7.75
N TRP A 15 -1.29 10.31 -8.56
CA TRP A 15 -1.51 9.32 -9.62
C TRP A 15 -1.89 7.92 -9.11
N LEU A 16 -1.51 7.59 -7.88
CA LEU A 16 -1.65 6.24 -7.35
C LEU A 16 -3.12 5.83 -7.12
N PRO A 17 -3.98 6.65 -6.51
CA PRO A 17 -5.41 6.37 -6.42
C PRO A 17 -6.13 6.34 -7.76
N ASP A 18 -5.70 7.16 -8.74
CA ASP A 18 -6.29 7.20 -10.08
C ASP A 18 -6.00 5.92 -10.87
N ALA A 19 -4.88 5.25 -10.57
CA ALA A 19 -4.54 3.94 -11.14
C ALA A 19 -5.51 2.81 -10.73
N MET A 20 -6.47 3.08 -9.82
CA MET A 20 -7.48 2.10 -9.37
C MET A 20 -8.60 1.84 -10.38
N GLU A 21 -8.69 2.60 -11.46
CA GLU A 21 -9.64 2.35 -12.54
C GLU A 21 -9.35 1.06 -13.33
N GLY A 22 -8.12 0.58 -13.26
CA GLY A 22 -7.69 -0.66 -13.90
C GLY A 22 -8.25 -1.94 -13.22
N PRO A 23 -8.14 -3.10 -13.91
CA PRO A 23 -8.53 -4.39 -13.34
C PRO A 23 -7.79 -4.70 -12.03
N THR A 24 -8.50 -5.28 -11.06
CA THR A 24 -7.96 -5.52 -9.71
C THR A 24 -6.65 -6.33 -9.67
N PRO A 25 -6.44 -7.38 -10.51
CA PRO A 25 -5.16 -8.09 -10.52
C PRO A 25 -3.97 -7.22 -10.95
N ILE A 26 -4.17 -6.28 -11.87
CA ILE A 26 -3.14 -5.33 -12.31
C ILE A 26 -2.83 -4.33 -11.17
N SER A 27 -3.89 -3.83 -10.51
CA SER A 27 -3.73 -2.98 -9.32
C SER A 27 -2.96 -3.71 -8.22
N ALA A 28 -3.26 -4.99 -7.96
CA ALA A 28 -2.51 -5.82 -7.02
C ALA A 28 -1.01 -5.85 -7.35
N LEU A 29 -0.66 -6.07 -8.60
CA LEU A 29 0.73 -6.14 -9.05
C LEU A 29 1.46 -4.80 -8.86
N ILE A 30 0.85 -3.69 -9.29
CA ILE A 30 1.41 -2.34 -9.20
C ILE A 30 1.68 -1.95 -7.75
N HIS A 31 0.72 -2.19 -6.85
CA HIS A 31 0.74 -1.74 -5.46
C HIS A 31 1.49 -2.67 -4.51
N ALA A 32 1.61 -3.96 -4.85
CA ALA A 32 2.29 -4.92 -3.99
C ALA A 32 3.82 -4.89 -4.16
N ALA A 33 4.33 -5.18 -5.36
CA ALA A 33 5.73 -5.57 -5.50
C ALA A 33 6.49 -4.91 -6.66
N THR A 34 5.83 -4.20 -7.58
CA THR A 34 6.49 -3.77 -8.80
C THR A 34 6.80 -2.27 -8.83
N MET A 35 5.89 -1.46 -9.35
CA MET A 35 6.18 -0.06 -9.66
C MET A 35 6.46 0.78 -8.42
N VAL A 36 5.65 0.62 -7.38
CA VAL A 36 5.79 1.42 -6.14
C VAL A 36 6.98 0.98 -5.29
N ALA A 37 7.36 -0.29 -5.35
CA ALA A 37 8.53 -0.83 -4.67
C ALA A 37 9.86 -0.32 -5.25
N ALA A 38 9.90 -0.03 -6.55
CA ALA A 38 11.11 0.36 -7.26
C ALA A 38 11.78 1.61 -6.68
N GLY A 39 11.01 2.60 -6.20
CA GLY A 39 11.57 3.82 -5.61
C GLY A 39 12.23 3.54 -4.26
N VAL A 40 11.60 2.76 -3.39
CA VAL A 40 12.16 2.34 -2.09
C VAL A 40 13.42 1.52 -2.32
N PHE A 41 13.38 0.55 -3.25
CA PHE A 41 14.53 -0.27 -3.61
C PHE A 41 15.70 0.56 -4.13
N LEU A 42 15.43 1.56 -4.98
CA LEU A 42 16.48 2.44 -5.50
C LEU A 42 17.13 3.25 -4.37
N VAL A 43 16.35 3.79 -3.43
CA VAL A 43 16.89 4.53 -2.27
C VAL A 43 17.76 3.61 -1.41
N ALA A 44 17.30 2.38 -1.13
CA ALA A 44 18.09 1.40 -0.38
C ALA A 44 19.40 1.02 -1.11
N ARG A 45 19.35 0.86 -2.43
CA ARG A 45 20.54 0.54 -3.24
C ARG A 45 21.58 1.65 -3.24
N LEU A 46 21.13 2.90 -3.16
CA LEU A 46 21.98 4.09 -3.12
C LEU A 46 22.25 4.59 -1.69
N ASP A 47 21.88 3.84 -0.67
CA ASP A 47 22.09 4.20 0.74
C ASP A 47 23.56 4.60 1.04
N PRO A 48 24.61 3.88 0.57
CA PRO A 48 26.00 4.27 0.80
C PRO A 48 26.35 5.67 0.26
N LEU A 49 25.64 6.12 -0.79
CA LEU A 49 25.81 7.46 -1.37
C LEU A 49 25.07 8.51 -0.51
N TYR A 50 23.84 8.21 -0.11
CA TYR A 50 23.03 9.13 0.71
C TYR A 50 23.55 9.27 2.13
N ALA A 51 24.17 8.24 2.70
CA ALA A 51 24.82 8.28 4.01
C ALA A 51 25.96 9.32 4.09
N GLN A 52 26.58 9.66 2.96
CA GLN A 52 27.61 10.69 2.92
C GLN A 52 27.05 12.13 2.95
N VAL A 53 25.73 12.29 2.76
CA VAL A 53 25.08 13.60 2.70
C VAL A 53 23.89 13.62 3.67
N PRO A 54 24.11 13.91 4.97
CA PRO A 54 23.06 13.83 6.02
C PRO A 54 21.81 14.64 5.72
N ILE A 55 21.94 15.76 5.01
CA ILE A 55 20.80 16.59 4.62
C ILE A 55 19.84 15.85 3.69
N VAL A 56 20.34 14.99 2.81
CA VAL A 56 19.52 14.18 1.91
C VAL A 56 18.74 13.11 2.68
N GLN A 57 19.38 12.45 3.64
CA GLN A 57 18.71 11.50 4.53
C GLN A 57 17.58 12.17 5.32
N THR A 58 17.85 13.36 5.88
CA THR A 58 16.82 14.13 6.60
C THR A 58 15.63 14.47 5.68
N VAL A 59 15.88 14.90 4.44
CA VAL A 59 14.82 15.18 3.46
C VAL A 59 14.00 13.92 3.15
N ILE A 60 14.65 12.78 2.95
CA ILE A 60 13.96 11.50 2.72
C ILE A 60 13.08 11.13 3.92
N ALA A 61 13.58 11.28 5.15
CA ALA A 61 12.84 11.01 6.38
C ALA A 61 11.62 11.92 6.52
N VAL A 62 11.78 13.23 6.30
CA VAL A 62 10.68 14.20 6.39
C VAL A 62 9.60 13.95 5.35
N VAL A 63 9.99 13.75 4.09
CA VAL A 63 9.04 13.44 3.01
C VAL A 63 8.32 12.11 3.29
N GLY A 64 9.05 11.08 3.75
CA GLY A 64 8.47 9.81 4.15
C GLY A 64 7.45 9.94 5.28
N THR A 65 7.77 10.73 6.30
CA THR A 65 6.86 11.00 7.44
C THR A 65 5.59 11.70 7.00
N ILE A 66 5.71 12.77 6.20
CA ILE A 66 4.55 13.50 5.66
C ILE A 66 3.68 12.57 4.83
N THR A 67 4.28 11.79 3.95
CA THR A 67 3.57 10.83 3.09
C THR A 67 2.85 9.76 3.91
N CYS A 68 3.50 9.21 4.92
CA CYS A 68 2.94 8.20 5.81
C CYS A 68 1.68 8.71 6.50
N PHE A 69 1.77 9.88 7.12
CA PHE A 69 0.65 10.48 7.86
C PHE A 69 -0.50 10.89 6.93
N LEU A 70 -0.17 11.53 5.80
CA LEU A 70 -1.15 11.96 4.81
C LEU A 70 -1.89 10.75 4.21
N GLY A 71 -1.16 9.70 3.81
CA GLY A 71 -1.77 8.50 3.26
C GLY A 71 -2.68 7.79 4.27
N ALA A 72 -2.27 7.68 5.54
CA ALA A 72 -3.08 7.07 6.59
C ALA A 72 -4.36 7.88 6.87
N SER A 73 -4.26 9.19 6.99
CA SER A 73 -5.42 10.06 7.26
C SER A 73 -6.45 10.04 6.14
N ILE A 74 -6.01 10.05 4.88
CA ILE A 74 -6.93 9.96 3.74
C ILE A 74 -7.55 8.57 3.65
N ALA A 75 -6.78 7.49 3.91
CA ALA A 75 -7.30 6.13 3.86
C ALA A 75 -8.51 5.92 4.79
N LEU A 76 -8.54 6.56 5.95
CA LEU A 76 -9.65 6.47 6.92
C LEU A 76 -10.96 7.08 6.39
N THR A 77 -10.90 8.00 5.45
CA THR A 77 -12.07 8.70 4.90
C THR A 77 -12.58 8.11 3.59
N GLN A 78 -11.87 7.13 3.02
CA GLN A 78 -12.27 6.50 1.77
C GLN A 78 -13.44 5.53 1.99
N MET A 79 -14.44 5.63 1.12
CA MET A 79 -15.59 4.71 1.07
C MET A 79 -15.40 3.61 0.00
N ASP A 80 -14.50 3.85 -0.93
CA ASP A 80 -14.12 2.91 -1.99
C ASP A 80 -13.03 1.95 -1.50
N LEU A 81 -13.29 0.64 -1.62
CA LEU A 81 -12.40 -0.42 -1.15
C LEU A 81 -11.01 -0.36 -1.81
N LYS A 82 -10.96 -0.15 -3.14
CA LYS A 82 -9.68 -0.06 -3.87
C LYS A 82 -8.92 1.21 -3.52
N LYS A 83 -9.59 2.37 -3.43
CA LYS A 83 -8.97 3.64 -3.06
C LYS A 83 -8.45 3.61 -1.64
N GLY A 84 -9.18 3.02 -0.69
CA GLY A 84 -8.71 2.80 0.68
C GLY A 84 -7.42 1.98 0.72
N LEU A 85 -7.35 0.88 -0.04
CA LEU A 85 -6.13 0.07 -0.17
C LEU A 85 -4.99 0.83 -0.87
N ALA A 86 -5.26 1.69 -1.85
CA ALA A 86 -4.26 2.52 -2.50
C ALA A 86 -3.63 3.53 -1.54
N TYR A 87 -4.44 4.29 -0.79
CA TYR A 87 -3.92 5.23 0.21
C TYR A 87 -3.19 4.55 1.35
N SER A 88 -3.63 3.36 1.78
CA SER A 88 -2.86 2.57 2.74
C SER A 88 -1.51 2.13 2.16
N THR A 89 -1.39 1.89 0.84
CA THR A 89 -0.10 1.65 0.18
C THR A 89 0.78 2.91 0.21
N VAL A 90 0.23 4.10 -0.09
CA VAL A 90 0.96 5.38 0.03
C VAL A 90 1.55 5.53 1.44
N SER A 91 0.74 5.27 2.47
CA SER A 91 1.18 5.34 3.87
C SER A 91 2.32 4.38 4.17
N GLN A 92 2.23 3.12 3.76
CA GLN A 92 3.27 2.12 4.00
C GLN A 92 4.57 2.43 3.25
N LEU A 93 4.49 2.94 2.03
CA LEU A 93 5.66 3.41 1.28
C LEU A 93 6.32 4.61 1.96
N GLY A 94 5.53 5.54 2.50
CA GLY A 94 6.02 6.64 3.33
C GLY A 94 6.78 6.14 4.56
N TYR A 95 6.25 5.11 5.23
CA TYR A 95 6.89 4.49 6.38
C TYR A 95 8.24 3.83 6.01
N MET A 96 8.30 3.13 4.86
CA MET A 96 9.56 2.57 4.36
C MET A 96 10.59 3.67 4.04
N MET A 97 10.16 4.78 3.41
CA MET A 97 11.03 5.92 3.13
C MET A 97 11.54 6.59 4.42
N LEU A 98 10.69 6.68 5.45
CA LEU A 98 11.11 7.14 6.77
C LEU A 98 12.23 6.27 7.34
N ALA A 99 12.08 4.94 7.28
CA ALA A 99 13.11 4.01 7.73
C ALA A 99 14.44 4.19 6.98
N MET A 100 14.38 4.39 5.65
CA MET A 100 15.57 4.71 4.83
C MET A 100 16.23 6.02 5.29
N GLY A 101 15.44 7.08 5.48
CA GLY A 101 15.94 8.39 5.92
C GLY A 101 16.51 8.39 7.33
N CYS A 102 16.07 7.46 8.20
CA CYS A 102 16.63 7.24 9.53
C CYS A 102 17.90 6.37 9.53
N GLY A 103 18.41 5.97 8.37
CA GLY A 103 19.60 5.13 8.26
C GLY A 103 19.37 3.66 8.59
N ALA A 104 18.13 3.17 8.43
CA ALA A 104 17.75 1.78 8.67
C ALA A 104 17.28 1.08 7.37
N PRO A 105 18.15 0.97 6.33
CA PRO A 105 17.77 0.41 5.04
C PRO A 105 17.35 -1.06 5.13
N VAL A 106 17.95 -1.84 6.03
CA VAL A 106 17.58 -3.24 6.26
C VAL A 106 16.13 -3.37 6.72
N ALA A 107 15.70 -2.53 7.68
CA ALA A 107 14.32 -2.52 8.16
C ALA A 107 13.34 -2.11 7.05
N GLY A 108 13.70 -1.11 6.24
CA GLY A 108 12.89 -0.67 5.11
C GLY A 108 12.72 -1.74 4.03
N ILE A 109 13.79 -2.47 3.67
CA ILE A 109 13.73 -3.58 2.71
C ILE A 109 12.97 -4.78 3.28
N PHE A 110 13.17 -5.11 4.55
CA PHE A 110 12.39 -6.17 5.19
C PHE A 110 10.88 -5.86 5.14
N HIS A 111 10.51 -4.63 5.48
CA HIS A 111 9.12 -4.18 5.38
C HIS A 111 8.61 -4.20 3.94
N LEU A 112 9.44 -3.86 2.94
CA LEU A 112 9.09 -3.93 1.52
C LEU A 112 8.72 -5.36 1.10
N VAL A 113 9.49 -6.36 1.52
CA VAL A 113 9.23 -7.78 1.21
C VAL A 113 7.93 -8.25 1.85
N THR A 114 7.74 -8.01 3.15
CA THR A 114 6.49 -8.39 3.83
C THR A 114 5.28 -7.67 3.25
N HIS A 115 5.41 -6.37 2.96
CA HIS A 115 4.39 -5.55 2.31
C HIS A 115 3.94 -6.14 0.97
N ALA A 116 4.86 -6.63 0.15
CA ALA A 116 4.54 -7.21 -1.15
C ALA A 116 3.53 -8.37 -1.02
N PHE A 117 3.76 -9.28 -0.07
CA PHE A 117 2.89 -10.43 0.14
C PHE A 117 1.51 -10.04 0.67
N PHE A 118 1.45 -9.29 1.76
CA PHE A 118 0.14 -8.99 2.34
C PHE A 118 -0.69 -8.04 1.46
N LYS A 119 -0.06 -7.11 0.74
CA LYS A 119 -0.79 -6.24 -0.19
C LYS A 119 -1.35 -7.00 -1.39
N ALA A 120 -0.58 -7.93 -1.95
CA ALA A 120 -1.08 -8.80 -3.00
C ALA A 120 -2.34 -9.56 -2.53
N MET A 121 -2.30 -10.14 -1.33
CA MET A 121 -3.45 -10.85 -0.74
C MET A 121 -4.65 -9.93 -0.51
N LEU A 122 -4.44 -8.71 0.00
CA LEU A 122 -5.52 -7.75 0.22
C LEU A 122 -6.18 -7.31 -1.08
N PHE A 123 -5.40 -7.01 -2.11
CA PHE A 123 -5.95 -6.62 -3.42
C PHE A 123 -6.65 -7.78 -4.13
N LEU A 124 -6.08 -8.98 -4.12
CA LEU A 124 -6.74 -10.15 -4.71
C LEU A 124 -8.03 -10.51 -3.94
N GLY A 125 -8.00 -10.42 -2.63
CA GLY A 125 -9.18 -10.60 -1.79
C GLY A 125 -10.25 -9.54 -2.06
N SER A 126 -9.86 -8.27 -2.24
CA SER A 126 -10.79 -7.20 -2.62
C SER A 126 -11.39 -7.45 -4.01
N GLY A 127 -10.59 -7.96 -4.97
CA GLY A 127 -11.09 -8.35 -6.29
C GLY A 127 -12.16 -9.44 -6.22
N SER A 128 -11.95 -10.46 -5.38
CA SER A 128 -12.94 -11.51 -5.14
C SER A 128 -14.25 -10.95 -4.54
N VAL A 129 -14.13 -9.98 -3.59
CA VAL A 129 -15.30 -9.33 -3.00
C VAL A 129 -16.05 -8.49 -4.04
N ILE A 130 -15.34 -7.69 -4.82
CA ILE A 130 -15.93 -6.83 -5.87
C ILE A 130 -16.67 -7.69 -6.89
N HIS A 131 -16.06 -8.79 -7.34
CA HIS A 131 -16.69 -9.71 -8.30
C HIS A 131 -17.99 -10.32 -7.75
N ALA A 132 -18.00 -10.73 -6.48
CA ALA A 132 -19.21 -11.23 -5.84
C ALA A 132 -20.28 -10.14 -5.65
N MET A 133 -19.87 -8.88 -5.46
CA MET A 133 -20.79 -7.75 -5.37
C MET A 133 -21.39 -7.39 -6.73
N GLU A 134 -20.63 -7.48 -7.82
CA GLU A 134 -21.10 -7.26 -9.19
C GLU A 134 -22.26 -8.20 -9.58
N GLU A 135 -22.28 -9.43 -9.07
CA GLU A 135 -23.40 -10.36 -9.27
C GLU A 135 -24.70 -9.90 -8.59
N VAL A 136 -24.60 -9.11 -7.50
CA VAL A 136 -25.74 -8.67 -6.69
C VAL A 136 -26.21 -7.27 -7.10
N VAL A 137 -25.28 -6.35 -7.35
CA VAL A 137 -25.58 -4.91 -7.58
C VAL A 137 -25.61 -4.59 -9.08
N GLY A 138 -25.17 -5.53 -9.93
CA GLY A 138 -24.94 -5.30 -11.37
C GLY A 138 -23.53 -4.76 -11.63
N HIS A 139 -23.17 -4.67 -12.91
CA HIS A 139 -21.83 -4.24 -13.35
C HIS A 139 -21.60 -2.72 -13.22
N GLU A 140 -22.13 -2.10 -12.14
CA GLU A 140 -21.85 -0.71 -11.80
C GLU A 140 -20.61 -0.63 -10.91
N PRO A 141 -19.43 -0.24 -11.44
CA PRO A 141 -18.15 -0.31 -10.70
C PRO A 141 -18.17 0.50 -9.40
N VAL A 142 -18.90 1.62 -9.39
CA VAL A 142 -18.98 2.52 -8.22
C VAL A 142 -19.71 1.84 -7.07
N LEU A 143 -20.79 1.13 -7.34
CA LEU A 143 -21.60 0.45 -6.30
C LEU A 143 -20.92 -0.84 -5.83
N ALA A 144 -20.27 -1.57 -6.74
CA ALA A 144 -19.56 -2.81 -6.40
C ALA A 144 -18.31 -2.59 -5.53
N GLN A 145 -17.76 -1.37 -5.51
CA GLN A 145 -16.58 -1.01 -4.72
C GLN A 145 -16.90 -0.26 -3.43
N ASP A 146 -18.18 0.14 -3.22
CA ASP A 146 -18.60 0.91 -2.04
C ASP A 146 -18.66 0.02 -0.79
N MET A 147 -17.75 0.26 0.17
CA MET A 147 -17.68 -0.51 1.42
C MET A 147 -18.94 -0.39 2.28
N ARG A 148 -19.75 0.67 2.12
CA ARG A 148 -21.00 0.86 2.88
C ARG A 148 -22.07 -0.16 2.52
N LEU A 149 -21.98 -0.73 1.31
CA LEU A 149 -22.87 -1.78 0.82
C LEU A 149 -22.36 -3.19 1.15
N MET A 150 -21.12 -3.32 1.65
CA MET A 150 -20.48 -4.58 1.97
C MET A 150 -20.70 -4.94 3.43
N GLY A 151 -21.71 -5.80 3.70
CA GLY A 151 -22.01 -6.28 5.06
C GLY A 151 -22.19 -7.79 5.13
N GLY A 152 -21.74 -8.43 6.21
CA GLY A 152 -21.99 -9.85 6.48
C GLY A 152 -21.27 -10.85 5.57
N LEU A 153 -20.30 -10.44 4.77
CA LEU A 153 -19.61 -11.25 3.76
C LEU A 153 -18.83 -12.44 4.35
N ARG A 154 -18.44 -12.37 5.63
CA ARG A 154 -17.73 -13.47 6.32
C ARG A 154 -18.43 -14.81 6.21
N LYS A 155 -19.78 -14.83 6.29
CA LYS A 155 -20.56 -16.06 6.20
C LYS A 155 -20.71 -16.57 4.77
N LYS A 156 -20.71 -15.66 3.79
CA LYS A 156 -20.90 -15.98 2.37
C LYS A 156 -19.56 -16.32 1.68
N MET A 157 -18.47 -15.72 2.14
CA MET A 157 -17.12 -15.86 1.57
C MET A 157 -16.09 -16.19 2.65
N PRO A 158 -16.16 -17.39 3.29
CA PRO A 158 -15.32 -17.71 4.43
C PRO A 158 -13.82 -17.76 4.09
N VAL A 159 -13.46 -18.29 2.94
CA VAL A 159 -12.04 -18.38 2.50
C VAL A 159 -11.46 -16.99 2.31
N THR A 160 -12.14 -16.12 1.56
CA THR A 160 -11.72 -14.72 1.35
C THR A 160 -11.62 -13.97 2.67
N SER A 161 -12.55 -14.20 3.59
CA SER A 161 -12.53 -13.57 4.91
C SER A 161 -11.31 -14.01 5.74
N ILE A 162 -10.96 -15.29 5.73
CA ILE A 162 -9.79 -15.82 6.46
C ILE A 162 -8.50 -15.26 5.85
N THR A 163 -8.35 -15.29 4.54
CA THR A 163 -7.15 -14.77 3.87
C THR A 163 -6.98 -13.27 4.09
N PHE A 164 -8.06 -12.51 4.06
CA PHE A 164 -8.05 -11.07 4.35
C PHE A 164 -7.63 -10.80 5.80
N PHE A 165 -8.17 -11.58 6.75
CA PHE A 165 -7.82 -11.46 8.17
C PHE A 165 -6.35 -11.82 8.44
N LEU A 166 -5.83 -12.89 7.82
CA LEU A 166 -4.41 -13.23 7.91
C LEU A 166 -3.50 -12.12 7.37
N SER A 167 -3.88 -11.47 6.27
CA SER A 167 -3.14 -10.33 5.73
C SER A 167 -3.11 -9.14 6.69
N LEU A 168 -4.21 -8.88 7.41
CA LEU A 168 -4.29 -7.80 8.40
C LEU A 168 -3.42 -8.07 9.64
N ILE A 169 -3.35 -9.32 10.10
CA ILE A 169 -2.47 -9.71 11.22
C ILE A 169 -1.01 -9.42 10.88
N HIS A 170 -0.56 -9.74 9.66
CA HIS A 170 0.80 -9.46 9.21
C HIS A 170 1.17 -7.97 9.18
N ILE A 171 0.18 -7.09 9.02
CA ILE A 171 0.39 -5.63 9.09
C ILE A 171 0.51 -5.17 10.54
N SER A 172 -0.30 -5.72 11.45
CA SER A 172 -0.41 -5.26 12.83
C SER A 172 0.69 -5.82 13.74
N GLU A 173 1.24 -6.98 13.40
CA GLU A 173 2.36 -7.59 14.10
C GLU A 173 3.59 -7.66 13.20
N PRO A 174 4.38 -6.58 13.10
CA PRO A 174 5.73 -6.71 12.55
C PRO A 174 6.47 -7.72 13.42
N THR A 175 6.88 -8.83 12.83
CA THR A 175 7.64 -9.89 13.49
C THR A 175 8.72 -9.27 14.36
N ARG A 176 8.59 -9.41 15.68
CA ARG A 176 9.66 -9.06 16.62
C ARG A 176 10.90 -9.83 16.18
N PRO A 177 12.01 -9.18 15.88
CA PRO A 177 13.28 -9.90 15.83
C PRO A 177 13.52 -10.44 17.25
N SER A 178 13.55 -11.76 17.34
CA SER A 178 13.97 -12.49 18.52
C SER A 178 15.45 -12.23 18.82
#